data_fb02856c17ad872d967211d45318f19b
#
_entry.id   fb02856c17ad872d967211d45318f19b
#
_cell.length_a   1.000
_cell.length_b   1.000
_cell.length_c   1.000
_cell.angle_alpha   90.00
_cell.angle_beta   90.00
_cell.angle_gamma   90.00
#
_symmetry.space_group_name_H-M   'P 1'
#
loop_
_entity.id
_entity.type
_entity.pdbx_description
1 polymer ?
#
loop_
_entity_poly.entity_id
_entity_poly.type
_entity_poly.pdbx_seq_one_letter_code
_entity_poly.pdbx_strand_id
1 'polypeptide(L)'
;MTACLGNVLRCARLVPVAIVWTAFLVGVPFACCPARAEEAVPASLCRWLLPQEWERDTNGPVIALGEPGDFDDTHLFAPCVAEEQGRYLLWYSGSQGTVGERVFRLGLATSGDGRRFDKSPSSPVFEFGDGKHSVLTAALLRTPDGSVLREEGKLRMWFSSTHFAGPNGLHTLHETTSADGLHWRAPSGPQLEHAYAPTVIKEDDGYRLWYTDVSADPWKIRHGASRDGRRWTVSAEPVLVLDQPWERERLIYPTVLKIDGVYLLWYGSYWSAEAGKTAIGFAASRDGLRWHKSPDNPVLRPDSGRAWESHYATSQSVLRLADGSFRIWYASRKKPPFRNKYFAINTARWTGPSTD
;
A
#
# COMPACT_ATOMS: atom_id res chain seq x y z
N MET A 1 -19.92 69.71 -3.12
CA MET A 1 -19.09 70.84 -2.68
C MET A 1 -17.67 70.36 -2.75
N THR A 2 -16.96 70.58 -3.86
CA THR A 2 -16.06 71.75 -4.10
C THR A 2 -14.84 71.64 -3.18
N ALA A 3 -13.58 71.64 -3.52
CA ALA A 3 -12.76 72.01 -4.68
C ALA A 3 -11.35 71.43 -4.41
N CYS A 4 -10.58 70.96 -5.33
CA CYS A 4 -9.68 71.60 -6.31
C CYS A 4 -8.38 72.24 -5.77
N LEU A 5 -7.30 71.99 -6.53
CA LEU A 5 -6.06 72.72 -6.73
C LEU A 5 -4.86 72.30 -5.83
N GLY A 6 -3.65 72.12 -6.30
CA GLY A 6 -3.06 72.35 -7.60
C GLY A 6 -1.53 72.13 -7.57
N ASN A 7 -1.00 71.96 -8.72
CA ASN A 7 0.40 71.84 -9.18
C ASN A 7 1.51 72.54 -8.36
N VAL A 8 2.72 71.98 -8.40
CA VAL A 8 3.92 72.64 -8.97
C VAL A 8 5.00 71.61 -9.32
N LEU A 9 5.42 71.61 -10.60
CA LEU A 9 6.63 70.98 -11.12
C LEU A 9 7.90 71.63 -10.58
N ARG A 10 8.92 70.81 -10.27
CA ARG A 10 10.32 71.22 -10.43
C ARG A 10 11.14 70.07 -11.00
N CYS A 11 11.67 70.28 -12.19
CA CYS A 11 12.73 69.50 -12.82
C CYS A 11 14.05 69.66 -12.03
N ALA A 12 14.67 68.53 -11.73
CA ALA A 12 16.10 68.50 -11.43
C ALA A 12 16.76 67.43 -12.30
N ARG A 13 17.69 67.91 -13.13
CA ARG A 13 18.56 67.09 -13.99
C ARG A 13 19.51 66.28 -13.10
N LEU A 14 19.52 64.99 -13.28
CA LEU A 14 20.56 64.12 -12.72
C LEU A 14 21.41 63.55 -13.86
N VAL A 15 22.71 63.77 -13.69
CA VAL A 15 23.81 63.29 -14.53
C VAL A 15 23.97 61.77 -14.38
N PRO A 16 24.15 60.98 -15.40
CA PRO A 16 24.39 59.54 -15.22
C PRO A 16 25.84 59.27 -14.84
N VAL A 17 26.07 58.74 -13.67
CA VAL A 17 27.33 58.11 -13.28
C VAL A 17 27.31 56.66 -13.76
N ALA A 18 28.13 56.35 -14.77
CA ALA A 18 28.34 54.98 -15.23
C ALA A 18 29.19 54.23 -14.20
N ILE A 19 28.56 53.30 -13.47
CA ILE A 19 29.25 52.30 -12.64
C ILE A 19 29.52 51.07 -13.51
N VAL A 20 30.79 50.85 -13.86
CA VAL A 20 31.27 49.64 -14.51
C VAL A 20 31.32 48.52 -13.48
N TRP A 21 30.40 47.58 -13.57
CA TRP A 21 30.46 46.34 -12.82
C TRP A 21 31.30 45.32 -13.61
N THR A 22 32.51 45.05 -13.14
CA THR A 22 33.30 43.89 -13.59
C THR A 22 32.71 42.65 -12.91
N ALA A 23 31.89 41.87 -13.65
CA ALA A 23 31.41 40.59 -13.23
C ALA A 23 32.55 39.57 -13.31
N PHE A 24 33.11 39.18 -12.18
CA PHE A 24 33.90 37.95 -12.05
C PHE A 24 32.95 36.74 -12.15
N LEU A 25 32.90 36.14 -13.34
CA LEU A 25 32.30 34.82 -13.54
C LEU A 25 33.21 33.77 -12.87
N VAL A 26 32.92 33.45 -11.59
CA VAL A 26 33.42 32.22 -10.96
C VAL A 26 32.58 31.10 -11.55
N GLY A 27 33.11 30.40 -12.54
CA GLY A 27 32.52 29.19 -13.08
C GLY A 27 32.52 28.10 -12.02
N VAL A 28 31.37 27.93 -11.34
CA VAL A 28 31.10 26.72 -10.56
C VAL A 28 30.86 25.62 -11.59
N PRO A 29 31.68 24.55 -11.64
CA PRO A 29 31.35 23.42 -12.49
C PRO A 29 30.04 22.81 -11.99
N PHE A 30 28.95 22.96 -12.75
CA PHE A 30 27.80 22.10 -12.61
C PHE A 30 28.30 20.66 -12.79
N ALA A 31 28.46 19.95 -11.69
CA ALA A 31 28.63 18.52 -11.73
C ALA A 31 27.34 17.95 -12.33
N CYS A 32 27.42 17.65 -13.63
CA CYS A 32 26.42 16.89 -14.33
C CYS A 32 26.36 15.54 -13.60
N CYS A 33 25.36 15.34 -12.71
CA CYS A 33 25.04 14.00 -12.23
C CYS A 33 24.87 13.14 -13.48
N PRO A 34 25.66 12.06 -13.64
CA PRO A 34 25.45 11.15 -14.75
C PRO A 34 24.01 10.64 -14.64
N ALA A 35 23.21 10.86 -15.66
CA ALA A 35 21.92 10.19 -15.81
C ALA A 35 22.22 8.70 -15.58
N ARG A 36 21.56 8.12 -14.56
CA ARG A 36 21.70 6.70 -14.25
C ARG A 36 21.25 5.98 -15.51
N ALA A 37 22.21 5.32 -16.19
CA ALA A 37 21.89 4.52 -17.37
C ALA A 37 20.75 3.58 -16.96
N GLU A 38 19.66 3.57 -17.70
CA GLU A 38 18.53 2.70 -17.49
C GLU A 38 19.06 1.27 -17.62
N GLU A 39 19.14 0.56 -16.50
CA GLU A 39 19.70 -0.80 -16.47
C GLU A 39 18.75 -1.70 -17.25
N ALA A 40 19.26 -2.40 -18.27
CA ALA A 40 18.45 -3.26 -19.12
C ALA A 40 17.70 -4.29 -18.27
N VAL A 41 16.40 -4.48 -18.57
CA VAL A 41 15.56 -5.46 -17.88
C VAL A 41 16.15 -6.86 -18.03
N PRO A 42 16.46 -7.58 -16.93
CA PRO A 42 16.94 -8.95 -17.01
C PRO A 42 15.92 -9.87 -17.72
N ALA A 43 16.41 -10.75 -18.60
CA ALA A 43 15.55 -11.65 -19.39
C ALA A 43 14.59 -12.48 -18.54
N SER A 44 15.00 -12.88 -17.32
CA SER A 44 14.15 -13.61 -16.37
C SER A 44 12.94 -12.83 -15.88
N LEU A 45 12.94 -11.49 -16.00
CA LEU A 45 11.84 -10.63 -15.58
C LEU A 45 10.89 -10.28 -16.73
N CYS A 46 11.34 -10.40 -18.00
CA CYS A 46 10.58 -9.91 -19.16
C CYS A 46 9.15 -10.47 -19.20
N ARG A 47 8.97 -11.78 -18.99
CA ARG A 47 7.64 -12.40 -19.02
C ARG A 47 6.69 -11.82 -17.96
N TRP A 48 7.20 -11.41 -16.80
CA TRP A 48 6.42 -10.88 -15.70
C TRP A 48 5.99 -9.43 -15.94
N LEU A 49 6.74 -8.69 -16.73
CA LEU A 49 6.49 -7.28 -17.03
C LEU A 49 5.56 -7.08 -18.24
N LEU A 50 5.05 -8.17 -18.82
CA LEU A 50 4.02 -8.12 -19.85
C LEU A 50 2.68 -7.59 -19.27
N PRO A 51 1.77 -7.09 -20.11
CA PRO A 51 0.44 -6.62 -19.67
C PRO A 51 -0.29 -7.66 -18.83
N GLN A 52 -0.91 -7.21 -17.74
CA GLN A 52 -1.72 -8.05 -16.87
C GLN A 52 -3.20 -7.77 -17.10
N GLU A 53 -3.92 -8.77 -17.59
CA GLU A 53 -5.37 -8.69 -17.78
C GLU A 53 -6.09 -9.27 -16.58
N TRP A 54 -6.57 -8.39 -15.69
CA TRP A 54 -7.30 -8.76 -14.50
C TRP A 54 -8.80 -8.82 -14.78
N GLU A 55 -9.37 -10.02 -14.80
CA GLU A 55 -10.80 -10.26 -14.93
C GLU A 55 -11.50 -10.20 -13.57
N ARG A 56 -12.52 -9.35 -13.48
CA ARG A 56 -13.42 -9.26 -12.31
C ARG A 56 -14.53 -10.28 -12.46
N ASP A 57 -14.38 -11.43 -11.82
CA ASP A 57 -15.22 -12.60 -11.97
C ASP A 57 -16.36 -12.70 -10.93
N THR A 58 -16.76 -11.57 -10.33
CA THR A 58 -17.88 -11.45 -9.39
C THR A 58 -18.80 -10.29 -9.77
N ASN A 59 -20.10 -10.42 -9.47
CA ASN A 59 -21.12 -9.41 -9.74
C ASN A 59 -21.34 -8.42 -8.57
N GLY A 60 -20.50 -8.48 -7.56
CA GLY A 60 -20.54 -7.63 -6.36
C GLY A 60 -19.25 -7.74 -5.58
N PRO A 61 -19.12 -6.99 -4.50
CA PRO A 61 -18.01 -7.14 -3.57
C PRO A 61 -18.02 -8.51 -2.91
N VAL A 62 -16.85 -9.04 -2.59
CA VAL A 62 -16.72 -10.29 -1.83
C VAL A 62 -16.94 -10.08 -0.34
N ILE A 63 -16.68 -8.85 0.17
CA ILE A 63 -17.08 -8.39 1.50
C ILE A 63 -17.55 -6.93 1.38
N ALA A 64 -18.74 -6.64 1.91
CA ALA A 64 -19.30 -5.31 2.05
C ALA A 64 -19.22 -4.85 3.52
N LEU A 65 -19.55 -3.58 3.77
CA LEU A 65 -19.69 -3.04 5.13
C LEU A 65 -20.71 -3.88 5.92
N GLY A 66 -20.52 -3.94 7.23
CA GLY A 66 -21.49 -4.50 8.17
C GLY A 66 -22.75 -3.67 8.28
N GLU A 67 -23.76 -4.23 8.95
CA GLU A 67 -24.97 -3.51 9.31
C GLU A 67 -24.65 -2.41 10.34
N PRO A 68 -25.51 -1.38 10.46
CA PRO A 68 -25.30 -0.33 11.45
C PRO A 68 -25.12 -0.89 12.87
N GLY A 69 -24.00 -0.60 13.48
CA GLY A 69 -23.59 -1.12 14.80
C GLY A 69 -22.59 -2.25 14.75
N ASP A 70 -22.37 -2.87 13.60
CA ASP A 70 -21.30 -3.85 13.43
C ASP A 70 -19.94 -3.16 13.52
N PHE A 71 -18.91 -3.90 13.92
CA PHE A 71 -17.55 -3.35 14.10
C PHE A 71 -16.94 -2.79 12.82
N ASP A 72 -17.48 -3.11 11.64
CA ASP A 72 -17.02 -2.72 10.31
C ASP A 72 -18.09 -1.96 9.50
N ASP A 73 -19.04 -1.28 10.18
CA ASP A 73 -20.13 -0.56 9.53
C ASP A 73 -19.74 0.74 8.84
N THR A 74 -18.54 1.26 9.12
CA THR A 74 -18.06 2.54 8.59
C THR A 74 -16.96 2.37 7.57
N HIS A 75 -15.96 1.54 7.88
CA HIS A 75 -14.84 1.25 6.98
C HIS A 75 -14.45 -0.22 7.04
N LEU A 76 -14.06 -0.75 5.91
CA LEU A 76 -13.29 -1.98 5.83
C LEU A 76 -12.27 -1.89 4.70
N PHE A 77 -11.08 -2.45 4.91
CA PHE A 77 -10.00 -2.45 3.91
C PHE A 77 -8.91 -3.45 4.29
N ALA A 78 -7.83 -3.46 3.49
CA ALA A 78 -6.61 -4.23 3.74
C ALA A 78 -6.86 -5.74 3.95
N PRO A 79 -7.40 -6.42 2.94
CA PRO A 79 -7.53 -7.86 2.99
C PRO A 79 -6.16 -8.52 3.09
N CYS A 80 -6.06 -9.51 3.98
CA CYS A 80 -4.96 -10.47 4.06
C CYS A 80 -5.54 -11.87 3.88
N VAL A 81 -5.31 -12.47 2.72
CA VAL A 81 -5.90 -13.77 2.38
C VAL A 81 -4.85 -14.86 2.50
N ALA A 82 -5.23 -15.97 3.13
CA ALA A 82 -4.45 -17.20 3.18
C ALA A 82 -5.35 -18.40 2.88
N GLU A 83 -4.71 -19.53 2.56
CA GLU A 83 -5.39 -20.80 2.34
C GLU A 83 -4.98 -21.78 3.43
N GLU A 84 -5.96 -22.47 4.02
CA GLU A 84 -5.71 -23.54 4.96
C GLU A 84 -6.76 -24.66 4.77
N GLN A 85 -6.29 -25.86 4.52
CA GLN A 85 -7.14 -27.07 4.37
C GLN A 85 -8.24 -26.94 3.32
N GLY A 86 -7.93 -26.31 2.17
CA GLY A 86 -8.86 -26.11 1.07
C GLY A 86 -9.86 -24.97 1.28
N ARG A 87 -9.64 -24.12 2.28
CA ARG A 87 -10.48 -22.95 2.56
C ARG A 87 -9.64 -21.68 2.54
N TYR A 88 -10.20 -20.61 1.98
CA TYR A 88 -9.64 -19.26 2.08
C TYR A 88 -10.06 -18.63 3.40
N LEU A 89 -9.09 -18.06 4.10
CA LEU A 89 -9.25 -17.24 5.28
C LEU A 89 -8.88 -15.81 4.90
N LEU A 90 -9.75 -14.85 5.16
CA LEU A 90 -9.54 -13.45 4.84
C LEU A 90 -9.67 -12.62 6.11
N TRP A 91 -8.53 -12.11 6.60
CA TRP A 91 -8.51 -11.09 7.65
C TRP A 91 -8.59 -9.71 7.00
N TYR A 92 -9.30 -8.79 7.64
CA TYR A 92 -9.46 -7.42 7.15
C TYR A 92 -9.59 -6.43 8.30
N SER A 93 -9.19 -5.19 8.06
CA SER A 93 -9.34 -4.12 9.05
C SER A 93 -10.71 -3.48 8.90
N GLY A 94 -11.49 -3.46 9.97
CA GLY A 94 -12.82 -2.87 10.04
C GLY A 94 -12.93 -1.83 11.14
N SER A 95 -13.73 -0.79 10.95
CA SER A 95 -14.07 0.19 12.00
C SER A 95 -15.52 0.61 11.94
N GLN A 96 -16.06 0.98 13.10
CA GLN A 96 -17.40 1.49 13.28
C GLN A 96 -17.39 2.96 13.72
N GLY A 97 -18.56 3.60 13.74
CA GLY A 97 -18.76 4.92 14.30
C GLY A 97 -18.40 6.05 13.33
N THR A 98 -17.71 7.08 13.81
CA THR A 98 -17.34 8.24 12.99
C THR A 98 -15.95 8.09 12.38
N VAL A 99 -15.73 8.76 11.25
CA VAL A 99 -14.40 8.75 10.60
C VAL A 99 -13.32 9.39 11.50
N GLY A 100 -13.66 10.40 12.28
CA GLY A 100 -12.73 11.12 13.15
C GLY A 100 -12.22 10.29 14.34
N GLU A 101 -13.08 9.40 14.85
CA GLU A 101 -12.82 8.60 16.06
C GLU A 101 -12.56 7.12 15.74
N ARG A 102 -12.26 6.82 14.48
CA ARG A 102 -12.10 5.44 14.03
C ARG A 102 -10.95 4.71 14.74
N VAL A 103 -11.28 3.55 15.27
CA VAL A 103 -10.32 2.55 15.75
C VAL A 103 -10.57 1.27 14.95
N PHE A 104 -9.59 0.85 14.18
CA PHE A 104 -9.71 -0.37 13.38
C PHE A 104 -9.41 -1.60 14.22
N ARG A 105 -10.23 -2.61 14.00
CA ARG A 105 -10.09 -3.96 14.54
C ARG A 105 -9.99 -4.97 13.41
N LEU A 106 -9.51 -6.15 13.68
CA LEU A 106 -9.36 -7.20 12.68
C LEU A 106 -10.60 -8.09 12.64
N GLY A 107 -11.24 -8.16 11.50
CA GLY A 107 -12.28 -9.15 11.20
C GLY A 107 -11.70 -10.37 10.51
N LEU A 108 -12.47 -11.46 10.50
CA LEU A 108 -12.21 -12.68 9.74
C LEU A 108 -13.42 -13.03 8.91
N ALA A 109 -13.20 -13.44 7.67
CA ALA A 109 -14.19 -14.08 6.82
C ALA A 109 -13.60 -15.33 6.17
N THR A 110 -14.44 -16.29 5.80
CA THR A 110 -14.01 -17.56 5.22
C THR A 110 -14.73 -17.84 3.90
N SER A 111 -14.07 -18.58 3.01
CA SER A 111 -14.61 -18.92 1.70
C SER A 111 -14.12 -20.30 1.25
N GLY A 112 -14.96 -21.03 0.50
CA GLY A 112 -14.54 -22.25 -0.20
C GLY A 112 -13.99 -22.01 -1.61
N ASP A 113 -14.25 -20.83 -2.21
CA ASP A 113 -13.92 -20.55 -3.62
C ASP A 113 -13.10 -19.25 -3.81
N GLY A 114 -12.85 -18.50 -2.72
CA GLY A 114 -12.16 -17.21 -2.76
C GLY A 114 -12.97 -16.06 -3.40
N ARG A 115 -14.24 -16.30 -3.74
CA ARG A 115 -15.14 -15.36 -4.43
C ARG A 115 -16.35 -14.96 -3.59
N ARG A 116 -16.80 -15.85 -2.71
CA ARG A 116 -17.89 -15.62 -1.78
C ARG A 116 -17.38 -15.87 -0.37
N PHE A 117 -17.39 -14.84 0.45
CA PHE A 117 -16.91 -14.91 1.83
C PHE A 117 -18.04 -14.70 2.81
N ASP A 118 -18.06 -15.52 3.85
CA ASP A 118 -18.94 -15.40 5.01
C ASP A 118 -18.12 -14.80 6.17
N LYS A 119 -18.58 -13.65 6.70
CA LYS A 119 -17.97 -13.03 7.87
C LYS A 119 -18.12 -13.94 9.08
N SER A 120 -17.06 -14.10 9.84
CA SER A 120 -17.11 -14.87 11.10
C SER A 120 -17.98 -14.15 12.12
N PRO A 121 -18.90 -14.86 12.78
CA PRO A 121 -19.71 -14.30 13.87
C PRO A 121 -18.85 -13.92 15.10
N SER A 122 -17.61 -14.41 15.17
CA SER A 122 -16.63 -14.06 16.21
C SER A 122 -15.88 -12.75 15.92
N SER A 123 -16.17 -12.09 14.77
CA SER A 123 -15.53 -10.81 14.45
C SER A 123 -16.05 -9.68 15.36
N PRO A 124 -15.17 -8.75 15.78
CA PRO A 124 -13.74 -8.69 15.50
C PRO A 124 -12.94 -9.77 16.27
N VAL A 125 -11.96 -10.39 15.60
CA VAL A 125 -11.13 -11.47 16.17
C VAL A 125 -9.85 -10.96 16.83
N PHE A 126 -9.47 -9.71 16.59
CA PHE A 126 -8.32 -9.07 17.22
C PHE A 126 -8.45 -7.55 17.28
N GLU A 127 -8.03 -6.98 18.39
CA GLU A 127 -7.91 -5.54 18.62
C GLU A 127 -6.62 -5.22 19.36
N PHE A 128 -6.19 -3.96 19.34
CA PHE A 128 -4.96 -3.54 20.03
C PHE A 128 -5.08 -3.63 21.56
N GLY A 129 -6.28 -3.50 22.08
CA GLY A 129 -6.62 -3.71 23.49
C GLY A 129 -6.64 -2.46 24.37
N ASP A 130 -6.28 -1.27 23.83
CA ASP A 130 -6.28 -0.01 24.58
C ASP A 130 -7.42 0.95 24.17
N GLY A 131 -8.26 0.55 23.20
CA GLY A 131 -9.37 1.35 22.68
C GLY A 131 -8.98 2.60 21.89
N LYS A 132 -7.69 2.78 21.59
CA LYS A 132 -7.13 3.97 20.90
C LYS A 132 -6.34 3.61 19.65
N HIS A 133 -5.48 2.60 19.75
CA HIS A 133 -4.65 2.17 18.65
C HIS A 133 -5.41 1.20 17.73
N SER A 134 -5.25 1.41 16.45
CA SER A 134 -5.86 0.60 15.41
C SER A 134 -5.00 -0.60 15.05
N VAL A 135 -5.63 -1.69 14.61
CA VAL A 135 -4.99 -2.83 13.93
C VAL A 135 -5.23 -2.66 12.43
N LEU A 136 -4.17 -2.40 11.67
CA LEU A 136 -4.21 -2.07 10.26
C LEU A 136 -3.35 -3.01 9.44
N THR A 137 -3.78 -3.30 8.22
CA THR A 137 -2.93 -3.90 7.17
C THR A 137 -2.16 -5.13 7.64
N ALA A 138 -2.90 -6.14 8.05
CA ALA A 138 -2.34 -7.41 8.50
C ALA A 138 -1.53 -8.12 7.38
N ALA A 139 -0.40 -8.71 7.75
CA ALA A 139 0.47 -9.52 6.90
C ALA A 139 0.72 -10.87 7.58
N LEU A 140 -0.04 -11.88 7.20
CA LEU A 140 0.13 -13.24 7.71
C LEU A 140 1.34 -13.90 7.03
N LEU A 141 2.11 -14.66 7.80
CA LEU A 141 3.17 -15.50 7.26
C LEU A 141 2.55 -16.67 6.47
N ARG A 142 2.86 -16.71 5.18
CA ARG A 142 2.31 -17.69 4.22
C ARG A 142 3.27 -17.93 3.08
N THR A 143 3.06 -19.02 2.35
CA THR A 143 3.73 -19.32 1.10
C THR A 143 3.12 -18.51 -0.07
N PRO A 144 3.79 -18.44 -1.23
CA PRO A 144 3.27 -17.69 -2.39
C PRO A 144 1.93 -18.21 -2.94
N ASP A 145 1.61 -19.48 -2.80
CA ASP A 145 0.32 -20.07 -3.12
C ASP A 145 -0.77 -19.78 -2.07
N GLY A 146 -0.38 -19.06 -0.99
CA GLY A 146 -1.27 -18.65 0.07
C GLY A 146 -1.41 -19.64 1.21
N SER A 147 -0.77 -20.82 1.13
CA SER A 147 -0.80 -21.79 2.22
C SER A 147 -0.22 -21.18 3.49
N VAL A 148 -0.94 -21.34 4.59
CA VAL A 148 -0.50 -20.83 5.90
C VAL A 148 0.82 -21.45 6.31
N LEU A 149 1.78 -20.62 6.68
CA LEU A 149 3.06 -21.06 7.24
C LEU A 149 3.04 -20.91 8.77
N ARG A 150 2.97 -22.06 9.48
CA ARG A 150 2.97 -22.07 10.95
C ARG A 150 4.40 -22.18 11.48
N GLU A 151 4.68 -21.38 12.51
CA GLU A 151 5.92 -21.46 13.27
C GLU A 151 5.59 -21.94 14.69
N GLU A 152 6.23 -23.00 15.13
CA GLU A 152 5.91 -23.65 16.42
C GLU A 152 4.39 -23.94 16.58
N GLY A 153 3.73 -24.34 15.50
CA GLY A 153 2.30 -24.65 15.47
C GLY A 153 1.38 -23.40 15.45
N LYS A 154 1.93 -22.20 15.38
CA LYS A 154 1.16 -20.94 15.43
C LYS A 154 1.20 -20.19 14.12
N LEU A 155 0.10 -19.51 13.83
CA LEU A 155 0.04 -18.42 12.87
C LEU A 155 0.88 -17.25 13.40
N ARG A 156 1.57 -16.57 12.51
CA ARG A 156 2.34 -15.39 12.80
C ARG A 156 1.92 -14.24 11.89
N MET A 157 1.66 -13.09 12.47
CA MET A 157 1.12 -11.94 11.75
C MET A 157 1.85 -10.67 12.17
N TRP A 158 2.26 -9.87 11.19
CA TRP A 158 2.67 -8.49 11.39
C TRP A 158 1.55 -7.56 10.98
N PHE A 159 1.46 -6.41 11.61
CA PHE A 159 0.45 -5.41 11.29
C PHE A 159 0.94 -4.02 11.64
N SER A 160 0.36 -3.02 10.99
CA SER A 160 0.59 -1.62 11.34
C SER A 160 -0.39 -1.17 12.40
N SER A 161 0.08 -0.29 13.29
CA SER A 161 -0.79 0.36 14.27
C SER A 161 -0.60 1.86 14.24
N THR A 162 -1.69 2.60 14.51
CA THR A 162 -1.67 4.06 14.70
C THR A 162 -2.82 4.48 15.60
N HIS A 163 -2.63 5.62 16.28
CA HIS A 163 -3.68 6.33 16.97
C HIS A 163 -4.10 7.53 16.12
N PHE A 164 -5.19 7.40 15.35
CA PHE A 164 -5.65 8.43 14.41
C PHE A 164 -5.99 9.78 15.06
N ALA A 165 -6.46 9.79 16.30
CA ALA A 165 -6.70 11.01 17.07
C ALA A 165 -5.45 11.52 17.80
N GLY A 166 -4.32 10.81 17.71
CA GLY A 166 -3.07 11.21 18.31
C GLY A 166 -2.38 12.34 17.53
N PRO A 167 -1.48 13.09 18.17
CA PRO A 167 -0.92 14.32 17.60
C PRO A 167 -0.01 14.09 16.38
N ASN A 168 0.51 12.89 16.17
CA ASN A 168 1.60 12.68 15.20
C ASN A 168 1.29 11.67 14.09
N GLY A 169 0.11 11.01 14.09
CA GLY A 169 -0.24 10.01 13.07
C GLY A 169 0.84 8.92 12.85
N LEU A 170 1.65 8.63 13.89
CA LEU A 170 2.74 7.69 13.84
C LEU A 170 2.21 6.28 13.54
N HIS A 171 2.72 5.68 12.48
CA HIS A 171 2.47 4.27 12.19
C HIS A 171 3.62 3.42 12.70
N THR A 172 3.30 2.37 13.45
CA THR A 172 4.27 1.45 14.03
C THR A 172 4.00 0.02 13.58
N LEU A 173 5.05 -0.77 13.38
CA LEU A 173 4.97 -2.20 13.06
C LEU A 173 4.93 -3.02 14.34
N HIS A 174 4.00 -3.94 14.43
CA HIS A 174 3.84 -4.89 15.53
C HIS A 174 3.72 -6.32 15.02
N GLU A 175 3.87 -7.28 15.93
CA GLU A 175 3.69 -8.71 15.69
C GLU A 175 2.69 -9.28 16.68
N THR A 176 1.93 -10.27 16.23
CA THR A 176 1.07 -11.12 17.09
C THR A 176 1.07 -12.55 16.58
N THR A 177 0.64 -13.48 17.41
CA THR A 177 0.52 -14.91 17.08
C THR A 177 -0.81 -15.47 17.52
N SER A 178 -1.30 -16.49 16.81
CA SER A 178 -2.53 -17.21 17.11
C SER A 178 -2.38 -18.71 16.84
N ALA A 179 -3.06 -19.55 17.60
CA ALA A 179 -3.14 -20.98 17.32
C ALA A 179 -4.20 -21.31 16.25
N ASP A 180 -5.25 -20.50 16.17
CA ASP A 180 -6.48 -20.80 15.41
C ASP A 180 -6.94 -19.69 14.45
N GLY A 181 -6.28 -18.52 14.46
CA GLY A 181 -6.66 -17.37 13.65
C GLY A 181 -7.83 -16.55 14.19
N LEU A 182 -8.42 -16.98 15.32
CA LEU A 182 -9.53 -16.31 16.00
C LEU A 182 -9.07 -15.63 17.28
N HIS A 183 -8.20 -16.30 18.03
CA HIS A 183 -7.68 -15.81 19.32
C HIS A 183 -6.22 -15.42 19.17
N TRP A 184 -5.95 -14.14 19.13
CA TRP A 184 -4.62 -13.59 18.95
C TRP A 184 -4.04 -13.12 20.28
N ARG A 185 -2.74 -13.27 20.44
CA ARG A 185 -2.03 -12.75 21.63
C ARG A 185 -2.02 -11.22 21.60
N ALA A 186 -1.83 -10.61 22.77
CA ALA A 186 -1.54 -9.18 22.84
C ALA A 186 -0.37 -8.83 21.91
N PRO A 187 -0.41 -7.66 21.24
CA PRO A 187 0.65 -7.25 20.32
C PRO A 187 1.99 -7.13 21.02
N SER A 188 3.07 -7.38 20.29
CA SER A 188 4.41 -7.00 20.74
C SER A 188 4.52 -5.49 20.94
N GLY A 189 5.56 -5.03 21.62
CA GLY A 189 5.99 -3.64 21.49
C GLY A 189 6.31 -3.30 20.02
N PRO A 190 6.41 -2.00 19.68
CA PRO A 190 6.70 -1.57 18.31
C PRO A 190 8.07 -2.08 17.87
N GLN A 191 8.11 -2.69 16.68
CA GLN A 191 9.34 -3.21 16.07
C GLN A 191 10.01 -2.18 15.15
N LEU A 192 9.20 -1.36 14.46
CA LEU A 192 9.63 -0.23 13.63
C LEU A 192 8.63 0.92 13.80
N GLU A 193 9.14 2.14 13.68
CA GLU A 193 8.36 3.36 13.54
C GLU A 193 8.24 3.74 12.06
N HIS A 194 7.23 4.54 11.72
CA HIS A 194 6.93 5.00 10.36
C HIS A 194 6.69 3.87 9.35
N ALA A 195 6.33 2.69 9.82
CA ALA A 195 6.12 1.50 9.01
C ALA A 195 4.62 1.21 8.85
N TYR A 196 4.13 1.38 7.63
CA TYR A 196 2.73 1.15 7.26
C TYR A 196 2.62 0.06 6.20
N ALA A 197 1.55 -0.73 6.25
CA ALA A 197 1.22 -1.75 5.28
C ALA A 197 2.39 -2.73 4.99
N PRO A 198 2.77 -3.56 5.95
CA PRO A 198 3.85 -4.52 5.79
C PRO A 198 3.45 -5.66 4.84
N THR A 199 4.43 -6.22 4.14
CA THR A 199 4.44 -7.58 3.62
C THR A 199 5.69 -8.27 4.15
N VAL A 200 5.53 -9.46 4.72
CA VAL A 200 6.63 -10.27 5.24
C VAL A 200 6.64 -11.62 4.54
N ILE A 201 7.79 -12.02 4.05
CA ILE A 201 8.05 -13.38 3.56
C ILE A 201 9.20 -14.01 4.34
N LYS A 202 9.19 -15.34 4.43
CA LYS A 202 10.25 -16.13 5.04
C LYS A 202 11.11 -16.74 3.93
N GLU A 203 12.40 -16.65 4.10
CA GLU A 203 13.42 -17.30 3.28
C GLU A 203 14.33 -18.16 4.16
N ASP A 204 15.26 -18.87 3.54
CA ASP A 204 16.16 -19.80 4.26
C ASP A 204 17.04 -19.08 5.28
N ASP A 205 17.41 -17.83 5.02
CA ASP A 205 18.30 -17.00 5.84
C ASP A 205 17.54 -16.08 6.84
N GLY A 206 16.19 -16.14 6.86
CA GLY A 206 15.36 -15.32 7.74
C GLY A 206 14.13 -14.74 7.09
N TYR A 207 13.83 -13.49 7.40
CA TYR A 207 12.61 -12.81 6.98
C TYR A 207 12.97 -11.56 6.19
N ARG A 208 12.15 -11.26 5.19
CA ARG A 208 12.18 -10.02 4.43
C ARG A 208 10.87 -9.28 4.59
N LEU A 209 10.98 -7.99 4.77
CA LEU A 209 9.87 -7.05 4.95
C LEU A 209 9.91 -6.00 3.86
N TRP A 210 8.77 -5.72 3.25
CA TRP A 210 8.52 -4.49 2.48
C TRP A 210 7.37 -3.76 3.13
N TYR A 211 7.50 -2.45 3.24
CA TYR A 211 6.51 -1.62 3.89
C TYR A 211 6.46 -0.21 3.28
N THR A 212 5.34 0.46 3.44
CA THR A 212 5.22 1.88 3.13
C THR A 212 5.90 2.68 4.23
N ASP A 213 6.99 3.38 3.90
CA ASP A 213 7.65 4.34 4.79
C ASP A 213 6.86 5.65 4.77
N VAL A 214 6.31 6.01 5.92
CA VAL A 214 5.50 7.21 6.12
C VAL A 214 6.23 8.30 6.92
N SER A 215 7.55 8.20 7.03
CA SER A 215 8.39 9.17 7.76
C SER A 215 8.41 10.55 7.12
N ALA A 216 8.23 10.62 5.80
CA ALA A 216 8.20 11.87 5.03
C ALA A 216 7.39 11.69 3.73
N ASP A 217 6.75 12.78 3.28
CA ASP A 217 6.14 12.82 1.94
C ASP A 217 7.21 13.07 0.85
N PRO A 218 7.05 12.49 -0.33
CA PRO A 218 6.07 11.47 -0.69
C PRO A 218 6.41 10.12 -0.05
N TRP A 219 5.38 9.35 0.36
CA TRP A 219 5.57 8.01 0.91
C TRP A 219 6.19 7.08 -0.13
N LYS A 220 7.08 6.21 0.31
CA LYS A 220 7.89 5.32 -0.53
C LYS A 220 7.84 3.90 0.03
N ILE A 221 8.35 2.93 -0.73
CA ILE A 221 8.48 1.56 -0.25
C ILE A 221 9.92 1.32 0.19
N ARG A 222 10.07 0.81 1.41
CA ARG A 222 11.36 0.46 2.02
C ARG A 222 11.42 -1.04 2.30
N HIS A 223 12.63 -1.56 2.43
CA HIS A 223 12.90 -2.96 2.72
C HIS A 223 13.58 -3.11 4.07
N GLY A 224 13.29 -4.22 4.76
CA GLY A 224 13.98 -4.66 5.96
C GLY A 224 14.30 -6.15 5.89
N ALA A 225 15.38 -6.56 6.54
CA ALA A 225 15.76 -7.96 6.72
C ALA A 225 15.86 -8.28 8.22
N SER A 226 15.51 -9.52 8.58
CA SER A 226 15.55 -9.98 9.97
C SER A 226 15.82 -11.48 10.03
N ARG A 227 16.59 -11.95 11.03
CA ARG A 227 16.77 -13.37 11.29
C ARG A 227 15.61 -14.00 12.06
N ASP A 228 14.91 -13.21 12.87
CA ASP A 228 13.87 -13.67 13.80
C ASP A 228 12.48 -13.07 13.51
N GLY A 229 12.37 -12.15 12.53
CA GLY A 229 11.15 -11.43 12.21
C GLY A 229 10.73 -10.40 13.27
N ARG A 230 11.62 -10.04 14.17
CA ARG A 230 11.38 -9.09 15.27
C ARG A 230 12.34 -7.92 15.26
N ARG A 231 13.62 -8.17 15.00
CA ARG A 231 14.67 -7.16 14.90
C ARG A 231 15.00 -6.94 13.44
N TRP A 232 14.65 -5.78 12.92
CA TRP A 232 14.77 -5.46 11.50
C TRP A 232 15.99 -4.56 11.23
N THR A 233 16.81 -4.96 10.26
CA THR A 233 17.80 -4.09 9.64
C THR A 233 17.16 -3.50 8.39
N VAL A 234 16.91 -2.20 8.41
CA VAL A 234 16.22 -1.48 7.34
C VAL A 234 17.23 -0.95 6.33
N SER A 235 16.90 -1.00 5.05
CA SER A 235 17.70 -0.42 3.97
C SER A 235 17.86 1.09 4.16
N ALA A 236 19.04 1.63 3.90
CA ALA A 236 19.29 3.07 4.00
C ALA A 236 18.42 3.85 3.01
N GLU A 237 18.30 3.36 1.78
CA GLU A 237 17.50 3.97 0.73
C GLU A 237 16.18 3.21 0.54
N PRO A 238 15.11 3.88 0.08
CA PRO A 238 13.89 3.22 -0.34
C PRO A 238 14.15 2.32 -1.55
N VAL A 239 13.45 1.21 -1.63
CA VAL A 239 13.59 0.25 -2.74
C VAL A 239 12.66 0.58 -3.92
N LEU A 240 11.58 1.34 -3.68
CA LEU A 240 10.70 1.84 -4.73
C LEU A 240 10.29 3.28 -4.42
N VAL A 241 10.40 4.15 -5.43
CA VAL A 241 10.07 5.57 -5.38
C VAL A 241 9.09 5.92 -6.50
N LEU A 242 8.48 7.10 -6.44
CA LEU A 242 7.62 7.59 -7.53
C LEU A 242 8.50 8.03 -8.71
N ASP A 243 8.39 7.35 -9.84
CA ASP A 243 9.16 7.64 -11.07
C ASP A 243 8.36 7.39 -12.37
N GLN A 244 7.12 6.90 -12.27
CA GLN A 244 6.22 6.76 -13.43
C GLN A 244 5.13 7.84 -13.44
N PRO A 245 4.69 8.32 -14.62
CA PRO A 245 3.73 9.44 -14.74
C PRO A 245 2.37 9.21 -14.06
N TRP A 246 1.96 7.94 -13.90
CA TRP A 246 0.69 7.60 -13.24
C TRP A 246 0.79 7.69 -11.72
N GLU A 247 1.98 7.56 -11.15
CA GLU A 247 2.22 7.57 -9.71
C GLU A 247 2.16 8.99 -9.19
N ARG A 248 1.26 9.24 -8.24
CA ARG A 248 1.10 10.55 -7.62
C ARG A 248 1.05 10.43 -6.11
N GLU A 249 1.54 11.44 -5.43
CA GLU A 249 1.49 11.62 -3.99
C GLU A 249 2.25 10.56 -3.18
N ARG A 250 1.99 9.26 -3.39
CA ARG A 250 2.47 8.20 -2.48
C ARG A 250 2.53 6.85 -3.17
N LEU A 251 3.51 6.02 -2.77
CA LEU A 251 3.46 4.58 -2.98
C LEU A 251 3.00 3.90 -1.69
N ILE A 252 2.01 3.02 -1.79
CA ILE A 252 1.31 2.42 -0.65
C ILE A 252 1.04 0.92 -0.86
N TYR A 253 0.89 0.19 0.24
CA TYR A 253 0.42 -1.20 0.26
C TYR A 253 1.25 -2.17 -0.60
N PRO A 254 2.57 -2.30 -0.38
CA PRO A 254 3.35 -3.31 -1.08
C PRO A 254 2.84 -4.71 -0.74
N THR A 255 2.60 -5.52 -1.77
CA THR A 255 2.31 -6.96 -1.62
C THR A 255 3.33 -7.71 -2.45
N VAL A 256 4.17 -8.50 -1.80
CA VAL A 256 5.28 -9.21 -2.45
C VAL A 256 5.05 -10.72 -2.41
N LEU A 257 5.24 -11.37 -3.55
CA LEU A 257 5.36 -12.82 -3.67
C LEU A 257 6.74 -13.15 -4.25
N LYS A 258 7.32 -14.28 -3.88
CA LYS A 258 8.52 -14.84 -4.52
C LYS A 258 8.15 -16.12 -5.26
N ILE A 259 8.21 -16.08 -6.58
CA ILE A 259 7.80 -17.18 -7.46
C ILE A 259 8.93 -17.46 -8.44
N ASP A 260 9.34 -18.73 -8.55
CA ASP A 260 10.40 -19.18 -9.47
C ASP A 260 11.70 -18.33 -9.33
N GLY A 261 12.04 -17.93 -8.10
CA GLY A 261 13.23 -17.12 -7.79
C GLY A 261 13.08 -15.63 -8.12
N VAL A 262 11.91 -15.18 -8.58
CA VAL A 262 11.59 -13.79 -8.90
C VAL A 262 10.66 -13.20 -7.85
N TYR A 263 10.94 -11.98 -7.41
CA TYR A 263 10.06 -11.22 -6.54
C TYR A 263 9.09 -10.41 -7.40
N LEU A 264 7.80 -10.55 -7.12
CA LEU A 264 6.69 -9.88 -7.76
C LEU A 264 6.05 -8.95 -6.76
N LEU A 265 5.96 -7.66 -7.07
CA LEU A 265 5.43 -6.63 -6.19
C LEU A 265 4.23 -5.95 -6.83
N TRP A 266 3.08 -6.02 -6.18
CA TRP A 266 1.94 -5.13 -6.45
C TRP A 266 1.93 -4.02 -5.41
N TYR A 267 1.66 -2.78 -5.85
CA TYR A 267 1.66 -1.61 -4.98
C TYR A 267 0.59 -0.61 -5.40
N GLY A 268 0.09 0.15 -4.47
CA GLY A 268 -0.90 1.20 -4.76
C GLY A 268 -0.26 2.55 -5.00
N SER A 269 -0.92 3.39 -5.80
CA SER A 269 -0.66 4.83 -5.88
C SER A 269 -1.91 5.59 -6.29
N TYR A 270 -1.91 6.91 -6.11
CA TYR A 270 -2.90 7.79 -6.73
C TYR A 270 -2.57 7.96 -8.20
N TRP A 271 -3.52 7.73 -9.11
CA TRP A 271 -3.26 7.75 -10.55
C TRP A 271 -3.96 8.89 -11.29
N SER A 272 -4.87 9.58 -10.63
CA SER A 272 -5.60 10.70 -11.22
C SER A 272 -5.47 11.94 -10.33
N ALA A 273 -5.24 13.11 -10.95
CA ALA A 273 -5.34 14.40 -10.28
C ALA A 273 -6.79 14.73 -9.88
N GLU A 274 -7.77 14.06 -10.52
CA GLU A 274 -9.18 14.21 -10.20
C GLU A 274 -9.54 13.36 -9.00
N ALA A 275 -10.01 14.00 -7.93
CA ALA A 275 -10.69 13.39 -6.81
C ALA A 275 -9.99 12.19 -6.11
N GLY A 276 -8.66 12.10 -6.18
CA GLY A 276 -7.89 11.13 -5.41
C GLY A 276 -8.18 9.67 -5.74
N LYS A 277 -8.30 9.33 -7.02
CA LYS A 277 -8.45 7.93 -7.45
C LYS A 277 -7.17 7.15 -7.21
N THR A 278 -7.29 5.91 -6.74
CA THR A 278 -6.16 4.99 -6.55
C THR A 278 -6.20 3.83 -7.52
N ALA A 279 -5.03 3.34 -7.91
CA ALA A 279 -4.87 2.17 -8.75
C ALA A 279 -3.69 1.32 -8.24
N ILE A 280 -3.58 0.11 -8.77
CA ILE A 280 -2.54 -0.85 -8.40
C ILE A 280 -1.56 -0.99 -9.56
N GLY A 281 -0.28 -0.77 -9.28
CA GLY A 281 0.85 -1.02 -10.18
C GLY A 281 1.57 -2.32 -9.86
N PHE A 282 2.52 -2.66 -10.72
CA PHE A 282 3.30 -3.87 -10.62
C PHE A 282 4.78 -3.61 -10.92
N ALA A 283 5.64 -4.34 -10.23
CA ALA A 283 7.08 -4.39 -10.48
C ALA A 283 7.61 -5.81 -10.23
N ALA A 284 8.71 -6.16 -10.89
CA ALA A 284 9.42 -7.42 -10.70
C ALA A 284 10.89 -7.18 -10.35
N SER A 285 11.48 -8.09 -9.57
CA SER A 285 12.85 -8.00 -9.10
C SER A 285 13.50 -9.38 -8.99
N ARG A 286 14.84 -9.45 -9.16
CA ARG A 286 15.62 -10.66 -8.91
C ARG A 286 16.07 -10.79 -7.45
N ASP A 287 16.19 -9.69 -6.74
CA ASP A 287 16.78 -9.62 -5.40
C ASP A 287 15.85 -9.03 -4.34
N GLY A 288 14.65 -8.52 -4.76
CA GLY A 288 13.70 -7.85 -3.88
C GLY A 288 14.13 -6.43 -3.46
N LEU A 289 15.23 -5.92 -4.01
CA LEU A 289 15.80 -4.60 -3.70
C LEU A 289 15.79 -3.66 -4.90
N ARG A 290 16.16 -4.18 -6.09
CA ARG A 290 16.11 -3.43 -7.36
C ARG A 290 14.91 -3.88 -8.15
N TRP A 291 14.00 -2.97 -8.41
CA TRP A 291 12.72 -3.24 -9.01
C TRP A 291 12.62 -2.65 -10.42
N HIS A 292 12.10 -3.45 -11.35
CA HIS A 292 11.71 -3.03 -12.68
C HIS A 292 10.18 -2.93 -12.70
N LYS A 293 9.66 -1.73 -12.86
CA LYS A 293 8.22 -1.47 -12.95
C LYS A 293 7.68 -1.85 -14.32
N SER A 294 6.47 -2.38 -14.37
CA SER A 294 5.80 -2.64 -15.64
C SER A 294 5.60 -1.35 -16.42
N PRO A 295 5.87 -1.33 -17.73
CA PRO A 295 5.58 -0.18 -18.60
C PRO A 295 4.07 0.05 -18.75
N ASP A 296 3.24 -0.98 -18.51
CA ASP A 296 1.79 -0.93 -18.63
C ASP A 296 1.08 -0.53 -17.32
N ASN A 297 1.83 -0.05 -16.34
CA ASN A 297 1.23 0.43 -15.08
C ASN A 297 0.26 1.60 -15.30
N PRO A 298 -0.84 1.69 -14.52
CA PRO A 298 -1.24 0.74 -13.49
C PRO A 298 -1.93 -0.49 -14.09
N VAL A 299 -1.64 -1.68 -13.53
CA VAL A 299 -2.17 -2.98 -14.02
C VAL A 299 -3.62 -3.23 -13.60
N LEU A 300 -4.10 -2.59 -12.52
CA LEU A 300 -5.49 -2.69 -12.08
C LEU A 300 -6.00 -1.29 -11.69
N ARG A 301 -7.00 -0.81 -12.42
CA ARG A 301 -7.66 0.49 -12.20
C ARG A 301 -9.05 0.29 -11.60
N PRO A 302 -9.62 1.29 -10.91
CA PRO A 302 -11.04 1.30 -10.58
C PRO A 302 -11.90 1.13 -11.84
N ASP A 303 -13.07 0.53 -11.66
CA ASP A 303 -14.06 0.38 -12.72
C ASP A 303 -15.27 1.28 -12.44
N SER A 304 -15.45 2.31 -13.26
CA SER A 304 -16.56 3.25 -13.12
C SER A 304 -17.95 2.63 -13.41
N GLY A 305 -17.99 1.51 -14.10
CA GLY A 305 -19.21 0.73 -14.33
C GLY A 305 -19.68 -0.05 -13.10
N ARG A 306 -18.82 -0.20 -12.09
CA ARG A 306 -19.11 -0.91 -10.83
C ARG A 306 -19.30 0.10 -9.70
N ALA A 307 -20.53 0.26 -9.22
CA ALA A 307 -20.89 1.31 -8.29
C ALA A 307 -20.06 1.33 -6.98
N TRP A 308 -19.53 0.20 -6.54
CA TRP A 308 -18.76 0.05 -5.30
C TRP A 308 -17.26 0.21 -5.48
N GLU A 309 -16.73 0.32 -6.70
CA GLU A 309 -15.30 0.46 -6.95
C GLU A 309 -14.93 1.56 -7.96
N SER A 310 -15.80 2.54 -8.15
CA SER A 310 -15.62 3.55 -9.20
C SER A 310 -14.41 4.48 -8.99
N HIS A 311 -13.80 4.50 -7.80
CA HIS A 311 -12.73 5.45 -7.46
C HIS A 311 -11.47 4.81 -6.92
N TYR A 312 -11.56 3.74 -6.13
CA TYR A 312 -10.40 3.14 -5.49
C TYR A 312 -10.26 1.67 -5.87
N ALA A 313 -9.03 1.29 -6.22
CA ALA A 313 -8.49 -0.06 -6.16
C ALA A 313 -7.17 0.05 -5.39
N THR A 314 -7.09 -0.55 -4.20
CA THR A 314 -5.96 -0.35 -3.28
C THR A 314 -5.90 -1.44 -2.20
N SER A 315 -4.86 -1.43 -1.39
CA SER A 315 -4.63 -2.32 -0.24
C SER A 315 -4.95 -3.79 -0.55
N GLN A 316 -4.18 -4.35 -1.44
CA GLN A 316 -4.40 -5.67 -2.02
C GLN A 316 -3.72 -6.80 -1.25
N SER A 317 -4.25 -8.01 -1.42
CA SER A 317 -3.64 -9.30 -1.12
C SER A 317 -3.64 -10.14 -2.40
N VAL A 318 -2.54 -10.77 -2.75
CA VAL A 318 -2.40 -11.57 -3.97
C VAL A 318 -1.94 -12.97 -3.63
N LEU A 319 -2.50 -13.98 -4.31
CA LEU A 319 -2.06 -15.37 -4.26
C LEU A 319 -1.87 -15.91 -5.68
N ARG A 320 -0.93 -16.86 -5.82
CA ARG A 320 -0.87 -17.74 -6.98
C ARG A 320 -1.73 -18.98 -6.71
N LEU A 321 -2.68 -19.26 -7.58
CA LEU A 321 -3.57 -20.40 -7.45
C LEU A 321 -2.91 -21.69 -7.98
N ALA A 322 -3.48 -22.83 -7.63
CA ALA A 322 -2.95 -24.14 -8.02
C ALA A 322 -2.87 -24.35 -9.54
N ASP A 323 -3.71 -23.69 -10.31
CA ASP A 323 -3.68 -23.71 -11.78
C ASP A 323 -2.66 -22.76 -12.41
N GLY A 324 -1.84 -22.10 -11.58
CA GLY A 324 -0.80 -21.14 -11.99
C GLY A 324 -1.31 -19.71 -12.21
N SER A 325 -2.61 -19.48 -12.22
CA SER A 325 -3.21 -18.15 -12.28
C SER A 325 -3.03 -17.39 -10.97
N PHE A 326 -3.33 -16.10 -10.99
CA PHE A 326 -3.28 -15.23 -9.83
C PHE A 326 -4.67 -14.74 -9.46
N ARG A 327 -4.93 -14.61 -8.17
CA ARG A 327 -6.10 -13.92 -7.66
C ARG A 327 -5.67 -12.78 -6.75
N ILE A 328 -6.28 -11.64 -6.96
CA ILE A 328 -6.10 -10.45 -6.15
C ILE A 328 -7.39 -10.14 -5.40
N TRP A 329 -7.29 -9.86 -4.11
CA TRP A 329 -8.34 -9.24 -3.33
C TRP A 329 -7.89 -7.83 -2.96
N TYR A 330 -8.76 -6.86 -3.15
CA TYR A 330 -8.40 -5.45 -2.96
C TYR A 330 -9.57 -4.64 -2.42
N ALA A 331 -9.25 -3.64 -1.62
CA ALA A 331 -10.25 -2.70 -1.14
C ALA A 331 -10.62 -1.70 -2.24
N SER A 332 -11.88 -1.34 -2.26
CA SER A 332 -12.43 -0.37 -3.20
C SER A 332 -13.32 0.66 -2.53
N ARG A 333 -13.69 1.68 -3.28
CA ARG A 333 -14.55 2.76 -2.82
C ARG A 333 -15.27 3.44 -3.97
N LYS A 334 -16.56 3.82 -3.69
CA LYS A 334 -17.42 4.51 -4.67
C LYS A 334 -17.00 5.96 -4.89
N LYS A 335 -16.66 6.71 -3.85
CA LYS A 335 -16.37 8.14 -3.85
C LYS A 335 -15.34 8.53 -2.79
N PRO A 336 -14.46 9.53 -3.03
CA PRO A 336 -13.86 10.32 -1.98
C PRO A 336 -14.90 11.31 -1.41
N PRO A 337 -14.65 11.92 -0.24
CA PRO A 337 -13.59 11.65 0.71
C PRO A 337 -13.92 10.47 1.64
N PHE A 338 -13.05 10.19 2.59
CA PHE A 338 -13.20 9.13 3.60
C PHE A 338 -14.52 9.15 4.41
N ARG A 339 -15.30 10.17 4.30
CA ARG A 339 -16.60 10.30 4.99
C ARG A 339 -17.71 9.40 4.45
N ASN A 340 -17.48 8.76 3.31
CA ASN A 340 -18.46 7.88 2.68
C ASN A 340 -18.28 6.44 3.16
N LYS A 341 -19.37 5.82 3.57
CA LYS A 341 -19.46 4.42 4.01
C LYS A 341 -19.51 3.41 2.84
N TYR A 342 -18.79 3.61 1.77
CA TYR A 342 -18.87 2.76 0.58
C TYR A 342 -17.55 2.04 0.32
N PHE A 343 -17.03 1.41 1.36
CA PHE A 343 -15.88 0.53 1.24
C PHE A 343 -16.34 -0.90 0.96
N ALA A 344 -15.57 -1.61 0.17
CA ALA A 344 -15.82 -2.99 -0.17
C ALA A 344 -14.48 -3.69 -0.44
N ILE A 345 -14.44 -5.01 -0.25
CA ILE A 345 -13.35 -5.84 -0.75
C ILE A 345 -13.86 -6.56 -1.98
N ASN A 346 -13.09 -6.49 -3.05
CA ASN A 346 -13.36 -7.11 -4.35
C ASN A 346 -12.33 -8.16 -4.68
N THR A 347 -12.53 -8.86 -5.79
CA THR A 347 -11.54 -9.79 -6.32
C THR A 347 -11.49 -9.71 -7.84
N ALA A 348 -10.32 -10.06 -8.38
CA ALA A 348 -10.11 -10.28 -9.82
C ALA A 348 -9.11 -11.43 -10.00
N ARG A 349 -9.11 -12.04 -11.18
CA ARG A 349 -8.24 -13.14 -11.57
C ARG A 349 -7.40 -12.73 -12.78
N TRP A 350 -6.15 -13.12 -12.78
CA TRP A 350 -5.23 -13.03 -13.92
C TRP A 350 -4.64 -14.41 -14.21
N THR A 351 -4.65 -14.82 -15.47
CA THR A 351 -4.16 -16.16 -15.89
C THR A 351 -2.66 -16.36 -15.68
N GLY A 352 -1.92 -15.30 -15.34
CA GLY A 352 -0.47 -15.33 -15.29
C GLY A 352 0.18 -14.91 -16.61
N PRO A 353 1.50 -14.78 -16.66
CA PRO A 353 2.21 -14.48 -17.90
C PRO A 353 2.08 -15.64 -18.89
N SER A 354 2.02 -15.32 -20.18
CA SER A 354 2.08 -16.34 -21.24
C SER A 354 3.30 -17.22 -21.09
N THR A 355 3.12 -18.51 -21.35
CA THR A 355 4.19 -19.52 -21.32
C THR A 355 4.93 -19.65 -22.65
N ASP A 356 4.57 -18.83 -23.63
CA ASP A 356 5.13 -18.84 -24.98
C ASP A 356 6.49 -18.10 -25.07
#